data_a5b330e22abcb5d12b6e80c499a5abff
#
_entry.id   a5b330e22abcb5d12b6e80c499a5abff
#
_cell.length_a   1.000
_cell.length_b   1.000
_cell.length_c   1.000
_cell.angle_alpha   90.00
_cell.angle_beta   90.00
_cell.angle_gamma   90.00
#
_symmetry.space_group_name_H-M   'P 1'
#
loop_
_entity.id
_entity.type
_entity.pdbx_description
1 polymer ?
#
loop_
_entity_poly.entity_id
_entity_poly.type
_entity_poly.pdbx_seq_one_letter_code
_entity_poly.pdbx_strand_id
1 'polypeptide(L)'
;MYLLTSIVPTMNSYEFVPSPEVAAALAAGKPVVALESTIISHGLPRPSNLAVAREVESIVRAHGATPATIAILDGKVCIGLTDEQLIAIANREDIAKASSRDLAIIAATGKSAATTVAATAHLAVLAGIHVFATGGLGGVHRGANESFDESADLTALSDLDITVVCAGVKSILDVGATLERLETLAIGLVGYKTTHFPGFYLTDSGFTIEHQVNSAEEIAQIIKARIALKTDVHALIVANPVAKEMDRTRHDAILKSGLAGAAQSGIIGKAVTPYLLEHFHTASDGESLKVNIEIIKSNSALAADIAVAVAK
;
A
#
# COMPACT_ATOMS: atom_id res chain seq x y z
N MET A 1 -39.24 -30.64 19.63
CA MET A 1 -39.07 -29.17 19.76
C MET A 1 -37.76 -28.92 20.51
N TYR A 2 -36.63 -28.94 19.79
CA TYR A 2 -35.32 -28.74 20.38
C TYR A 2 -35.03 -27.24 20.35
N LEU A 3 -34.94 -26.64 21.53
CA LEU A 3 -34.45 -25.28 21.72
C LEU A 3 -32.96 -25.28 21.42
N LEU A 4 -32.60 -24.79 20.23
CA LEU A 4 -31.23 -24.35 19.93
C LEU A 4 -31.00 -23.05 20.69
N THR A 5 -30.49 -23.13 21.91
CA THR A 5 -29.84 -22.01 22.57
C THR A 5 -28.62 -21.66 21.76
N SER A 6 -28.69 -20.55 21.01
CA SER A 6 -27.55 -19.96 20.34
C SER A 6 -26.53 -19.53 21.39
N ILE A 7 -25.50 -20.34 21.59
CA ILE A 7 -24.26 -19.91 22.21
C ILE A 7 -23.60 -19.01 21.15
N VAL A 8 -23.92 -17.73 21.19
CA VAL A 8 -23.06 -16.70 20.56
C VAL A 8 -21.86 -16.63 21.49
N PRO A 9 -20.68 -17.11 21.09
CA PRO A 9 -19.48 -16.79 21.86
C PRO A 9 -19.41 -15.27 21.93
N THR A 10 -19.27 -14.71 23.12
CA THR A 10 -18.74 -13.35 23.27
C THR A 10 -17.41 -13.37 22.52
N MET A 11 -17.40 -12.86 21.28
CA MET A 11 -16.19 -12.62 20.53
C MET A 11 -15.34 -11.71 21.43
N ASN A 12 -14.26 -12.26 21.98
CA ASN A 12 -13.15 -11.42 22.40
C ASN A 12 -12.81 -10.60 21.16
N SER A 13 -13.30 -9.36 21.13
CA SER A 13 -13.00 -8.42 20.06
C SER A 13 -11.50 -8.24 20.07
N TYR A 14 -10.81 -8.76 19.04
CA TYR A 14 -9.40 -8.40 18.84
C TYR A 14 -9.33 -6.87 18.88
N GLU A 15 -8.48 -6.38 19.77
CA GLU A 15 -8.47 -4.98 20.13
C GLU A 15 -7.89 -4.17 18.97
N PHE A 16 -8.76 -3.41 18.26
CA PHE A 16 -8.33 -2.33 17.40
C PHE A 16 -7.94 -1.17 18.30
N VAL A 17 -6.69 -0.77 18.24
CA VAL A 17 -6.13 0.30 19.05
C VAL A 17 -5.80 1.49 18.15
N PRO A 18 -6.75 2.39 17.90
CA PRO A 18 -6.44 3.63 17.21
C PRO A 18 -5.57 4.53 18.09
N SER A 19 -4.61 5.23 17.48
CA SER A 19 -3.90 6.28 18.20
C SER A 19 -4.88 7.38 18.64
N PRO A 20 -4.57 8.15 19.69
CA PRO A 20 -5.46 9.24 20.13
C PRO A 20 -5.79 10.24 19.02
N GLU A 21 -4.83 10.54 18.14
CA GLU A 21 -4.98 11.43 16.99
C GLU A 21 -5.99 10.86 15.97
N VAL A 22 -5.84 9.58 15.61
CA VAL A 22 -6.72 8.90 14.64
C VAL A 22 -8.11 8.72 15.23
N ALA A 23 -8.23 8.29 16.50
CA ALA A 23 -9.52 8.15 17.17
C ALA A 23 -10.30 9.48 17.19
N ALA A 24 -9.65 10.59 17.53
CA ALA A 24 -10.26 11.90 17.52
C ALA A 24 -10.67 12.36 16.11
N ALA A 25 -9.85 12.07 15.10
CA ALA A 25 -10.14 12.42 13.71
C ALA A 25 -11.37 11.64 13.18
N LEU A 26 -11.41 10.32 13.38
CA LEU A 26 -12.52 9.48 12.96
C LEU A 26 -13.83 9.87 13.67
N ALA A 27 -13.79 10.09 14.99
CA ALA A 27 -14.96 10.53 15.74
C ALA A 27 -15.51 11.89 15.30
N ALA A 28 -14.64 12.76 14.78
CA ALA A 28 -15.00 14.08 14.27
C ALA A 28 -15.31 14.12 12.76
N GLY A 29 -15.28 12.95 12.06
CA GLY A 29 -15.47 12.88 10.61
C GLY A 29 -14.39 13.63 9.82
N LYS A 30 -13.19 13.77 10.38
CA LYS A 30 -12.07 14.46 9.72
C LYS A 30 -11.35 13.53 8.74
N PRO A 31 -10.67 14.09 7.71
CA PRO A 31 -9.90 13.31 6.75
C PRO A 31 -8.82 12.48 7.43
N VAL A 32 -8.75 11.19 7.09
CA VAL A 32 -7.70 10.26 7.56
C VAL A 32 -7.11 9.53 6.35
N VAL A 33 -5.79 9.35 6.34
CA VAL A 33 -5.07 8.60 5.30
C VAL A 33 -4.35 7.43 5.94
N ALA A 34 -4.65 6.23 5.48
CA ALA A 34 -3.91 5.02 5.86
C ALA A 34 -2.52 5.01 5.22
N LEU A 35 -1.54 4.48 5.94
CA LEU A 35 -0.16 4.28 5.50
C LEU A 35 0.28 2.86 5.86
N GLU A 36 0.95 2.16 4.93
CA GLU A 36 1.52 0.84 5.21
C GLU A 36 2.78 0.95 6.09
N SER A 37 3.10 -0.11 6.81
CA SER A 37 4.31 -0.19 7.63
C SER A 37 5.40 -1.10 7.05
N THR A 38 5.12 -1.88 6.00
CA THR A 38 6.13 -2.73 5.35
C THR A 38 7.29 -1.90 4.78
N ILE A 39 7.01 -0.72 4.22
CA ILE A 39 8.05 0.18 3.73
C ILE A 39 9.03 0.58 4.85
N ILE A 40 8.54 0.73 6.08
CA ILE A 40 9.35 1.13 7.24
C ILE A 40 10.25 -0.02 7.70
N SER A 41 9.69 -1.22 7.89
CA SER A 41 10.42 -2.35 8.49
C SER A 41 11.27 -3.14 7.49
N HIS A 42 10.84 -3.19 6.22
CA HIS A 42 11.40 -4.08 5.21
C HIS A 42 11.73 -3.41 3.87
N GLY A 43 11.37 -2.14 3.69
CA GLY A 43 11.53 -1.43 2.40
C GLY A 43 12.61 -0.37 2.41
N LEU A 44 12.98 0.18 3.55
CA LEU A 44 13.97 1.25 3.70
C LEU A 44 15.08 0.83 4.66
N PRO A 45 16.35 1.24 4.40
CA PRO A 45 17.46 0.94 5.28
C PRO A 45 17.37 1.74 6.59
N ARG A 46 17.83 1.12 7.69
CA ARG A 46 18.02 1.81 8.97
C ARG A 46 19.26 2.70 8.90
N PRO A 47 19.28 3.87 9.56
CA PRO A 47 18.24 4.48 10.39
C PRO A 47 17.28 5.40 9.60
N SER A 48 17.41 5.53 8.28
CA SER A 48 16.64 6.46 7.47
C SER A 48 15.14 6.11 7.40
N ASN A 49 14.79 4.84 7.59
CA ASN A 49 13.40 4.36 7.59
C ASN A 49 12.50 5.13 8.58
N LEU A 50 12.95 5.34 9.82
CA LEU A 50 12.20 6.09 10.82
C LEU A 50 12.05 7.56 10.46
N ALA A 51 13.12 8.18 9.94
CA ALA A 51 13.08 9.57 9.51
C ALA A 51 12.08 9.78 8.37
N VAL A 52 12.07 8.88 7.38
CA VAL A 52 11.13 8.92 6.26
C VAL A 52 9.69 8.69 6.74
N ALA A 53 9.45 7.74 7.65
CA ALA A 53 8.13 7.49 8.20
C ALA A 53 7.55 8.75 8.88
N ARG A 54 8.33 9.42 9.72
CA ARG A 54 7.93 10.68 10.37
C ARG A 54 7.68 11.80 9.36
N GLU A 55 8.52 11.90 8.34
CA GLU A 55 8.35 12.90 7.27
C GLU A 55 7.07 12.67 6.47
N VAL A 56 6.76 11.41 6.10
CA VAL A 56 5.53 11.03 5.41
C VAL A 56 4.29 11.40 6.24
N GLU A 57 4.28 11.05 7.52
CA GLU A 57 3.18 11.46 8.42
C GLU A 57 3.06 12.99 8.55
N SER A 58 4.19 13.70 8.60
CA SER A 58 4.20 15.17 8.63
C SER A 58 3.62 15.79 7.36
N ILE A 59 3.90 15.19 6.18
CA ILE A 59 3.32 15.61 4.90
C ILE A 59 1.80 15.45 4.92
N VAL A 60 1.28 14.31 5.36
CA VAL A 60 -0.17 14.09 5.46
C VAL A 60 -0.82 15.15 6.36
N ARG A 61 -0.21 15.47 7.52
CA ARG A 61 -0.71 16.53 8.42
C ARG A 61 -0.65 17.91 7.79
N ALA A 62 0.43 18.23 7.08
CA ALA A 62 0.59 19.52 6.39
C ALA A 62 -0.45 19.73 5.29
N HIS A 63 -0.95 18.65 4.67
CA HIS A 63 -2.02 18.66 3.67
C HIS A 63 -3.44 18.57 4.30
N GLY A 64 -3.57 18.65 5.63
CA GLY A 64 -4.86 18.77 6.32
C GLY A 64 -5.57 17.45 6.64
N ALA A 65 -4.91 16.31 6.49
CA ALA A 65 -5.42 15.02 6.87
C ALA A 65 -4.66 14.44 8.07
N THR A 66 -5.23 13.44 8.73
CA THR A 66 -4.60 12.70 9.82
C THR A 66 -3.93 11.43 9.27
N PRO A 67 -2.62 11.20 9.51
CA PRO A 67 -1.98 9.97 9.10
C PRO A 67 -2.34 8.81 10.03
N ALA A 68 -2.60 7.66 9.44
CA ALA A 68 -2.86 6.40 10.15
C ALA A 68 -1.90 5.31 9.64
N THR A 69 -0.66 5.31 10.13
CA THR A 69 0.26 4.19 9.86
C THR A 69 -0.25 2.95 10.59
N ILE A 70 -0.45 1.83 9.85
CA ILE A 70 -1.09 0.62 10.37
C ILE A 70 -0.06 -0.49 10.56
N ALA A 71 -0.10 -1.14 11.73
CA ALA A 71 0.76 -2.29 12.07
C ALA A 71 0.09 -3.18 13.11
N ILE A 72 0.65 -4.38 13.33
CA ILE A 72 0.31 -5.22 14.48
C ILE A 72 1.50 -5.21 15.43
N LEU A 73 1.28 -4.83 16.69
CA LEU A 73 2.29 -4.84 17.75
C LEU A 73 1.80 -5.73 18.90
N ASP A 74 2.58 -6.75 19.20
CA ASP A 74 2.32 -7.70 20.28
C ASP A 74 0.87 -8.20 20.29
N GLY A 75 0.39 -8.60 19.09
CA GLY A 75 -0.96 -9.09 18.81
C GLY A 75 -2.06 -8.04 18.69
N LYS A 76 -1.77 -6.77 18.96
CA LYS A 76 -2.74 -5.66 18.87
C LYS A 76 -2.69 -4.99 17.52
N VAL A 77 -3.85 -4.79 16.90
CA VAL A 77 -3.98 -4.06 15.63
C VAL A 77 -3.96 -2.57 15.90
N CYS A 78 -2.86 -1.90 15.59
CA CYS A 78 -2.67 -0.47 15.79
C CYS A 78 -3.09 0.30 14.52
N ILE A 79 -4.05 1.22 14.65
CA ILE A 79 -4.54 2.09 13.58
C ILE A 79 -4.04 3.51 13.84
N GLY A 80 -2.97 3.91 13.15
CA GLY A 80 -2.14 5.03 13.55
C GLY A 80 -1.18 4.63 14.68
N LEU A 81 0.08 4.96 14.52
CA LEU A 81 1.12 4.62 15.50
C LEU A 81 1.45 5.84 16.36
N THR A 82 1.70 5.62 17.67
CA THR A 82 2.42 6.61 18.48
C THR A 82 3.88 6.65 18.06
N ASP A 83 4.63 7.68 18.48
CA ASP A 83 6.05 7.78 18.14
C ASP A 83 6.85 6.58 18.67
N GLU A 84 6.53 6.07 19.87
CA GLU A 84 7.15 4.87 20.46
C GLU A 84 6.85 3.62 19.63
N GLN A 85 5.61 3.49 19.13
CA GLN A 85 5.22 2.38 18.27
C GLN A 85 5.88 2.47 16.89
N LEU A 86 6.02 3.69 16.33
CA LEU A 86 6.72 3.93 15.08
C LEU A 86 8.21 3.58 15.22
N ILE A 87 8.86 3.97 16.34
CA ILE A 87 10.23 3.56 16.67
C ILE A 87 10.35 2.04 16.78
N ALA A 88 9.38 1.37 17.40
CA ALA A 88 9.37 -0.08 17.54
C ALA A 88 9.31 -0.77 16.17
N ILE A 89 8.38 -0.36 15.28
CA ILE A 89 8.24 -0.89 13.91
C ILE A 89 9.51 -0.64 13.08
N ALA A 90 10.18 0.50 13.26
CA ALA A 90 11.39 0.84 12.52
C ALA A 90 12.61 0.03 12.94
N ASN A 91 12.72 -0.33 14.24
CA ASN A 91 13.99 -0.82 14.81
C ASN A 91 13.96 -2.27 15.28
N ARG A 92 12.80 -2.84 15.65
CA ARG A 92 12.71 -4.25 16.11
C ARG A 92 13.06 -5.21 14.98
N GLU A 93 13.73 -6.31 15.30
CA GLU A 93 14.14 -7.34 14.34
C GLU A 93 13.09 -8.44 14.19
N ASP A 94 12.20 -8.59 15.15
CA ASP A 94 11.14 -9.61 15.20
C ASP A 94 9.86 -9.19 14.46
N ILE A 95 9.87 -8.07 13.75
CA ILE A 95 8.72 -7.60 12.96
C ILE A 95 8.54 -8.47 11.73
N ALA A 96 7.48 -9.29 11.71
CA ALA A 96 7.11 -10.08 10.56
C ALA A 96 6.53 -9.19 9.43
N LYS A 97 6.51 -9.71 8.20
CA LYS A 97 5.76 -9.11 7.08
C LYS A 97 4.42 -9.82 6.97
N ALA A 98 3.32 -9.10 7.25
CA ALA A 98 1.96 -9.65 7.23
C ALA A 98 1.18 -9.19 6.00
N SER A 99 0.65 -10.14 5.24
CA SER A 99 -0.42 -9.94 4.27
C SER A 99 -1.78 -10.21 4.93
N SER A 100 -2.88 -10.00 4.21
CA SER A 100 -4.24 -10.21 4.74
C SER A 100 -4.45 -11.61 5.35
N ARG A 101 -3.91 -12.67 4.74
CA ARG A 101 -3.99 -14.05 5.27
C ARG A 101 -3.26 -14.25 6.60
N ASP A 102 -2.28 -13.41 6.90
CA ASP A 102 -1.42 -13.54 8.09
C ASP A 102 -2.01 -12.81 9.31
N LEU A 103 -2.94 -11.87 9.12
CA LEU A 103 -3.46 -10.96 10.16
C LEU A 103 -3.97 -11.69 11.39
N ALA A 104 -4.90 -12.64 11.18
CA ALA A 104 -5.50 -13.40 12.29
C ALA A 104 -4.45 -14.26 13.01
N ILE A 105 -3.50 -14.83 12.28
CA ILE A 105 -2.44 -15.67 12.87
C ILE A 105 -1.52 -14.81 13.74
N ILE A 106 -1.07 -13.66 13.23
CA ILE A 106 -0.18 -12.74 13.95
C ILE A 106 -0.86 -12.20 15.21
N ALA A 107 -2.10 -11.73 15.08
CA ALA A 107 -2.88 -11.21 16.21
C ALA A 107 -3.10 -12.28 17.28
N ALA A 108 -3.56 -13.48 16.90
CA ALA A 108 -3.86 -14.55 17.83
C ALA A 108 -2.61 -15.13 18.53
N THR A 109 -1.44 -15.03 17.90
CA THR A 109 -0.18 -15.53 18.48
C THR A 109 0.61 -14.46 19.24
N GLY A 110 0.06 -13.26 19.41
CA GLY A 110 0.72 -12.16 20.15
C GLY A 110 1.99 -11.65 19.48
N LYS A 111 2.16 -11.88 18.17
CA LYS A 111 3.35 -11.44 17.42
C LYS A 111 3.20 -10.03 16.89
N SER A 112 4.31 -9.47 16.43
CA SER A 112 4.35 -8.14 15.79
C SER A 112 4.62 -8.27 14.30
N ALA A 113 3.97 -7.42 13.50
CA ALA A 113 4.13 -7.41 12.06
C ALA A 113 3.91 -6.02 11.45
N ALA A 114 4.66 -5.73 10.42
CA ALA A 114 4.38 -4.67 9.47
C ALA A 114 3.38 -5.16 8.42
N THR A 115 2.42 -4.31 8.05
CA THR A 115 1.34 -4.64 7.12
C THR A 115 1.69 -4.29 5.68
N THR A 116 1.40 -5.21 4.74
CA THR A 116 1.49 -4.99 3.29
C THR A 116 0.31 -4.14 2.79
N VAL A 117 0.27 -3.80 1.50
CA VAL A 117 -0.88 -3.12 0.88
C VAL A 117 -2.19 -3.85 1.18
N ALA A 118 -2.27 -5.15 0.92
CA ALA A 118 -3.46 -5.96 1.20
C ALA A 118 -3.90 -5.91 2.67
N ALA A 119 -2.95 -6.07 3.59
CA ALA A 119 -3.23 -6.04 5.02
C ALA A 119 -3.63 -4.65 5.51
N THR A 120 -2.92 -3.61 5.04
CA THR A 120 -3.21 -2.21 5.39
C THR A 120 -4.59 -1.79 4.89
N ALA A 121 -4.90 -2.07 3.62
CA ALA A 121 -6.20 -1.75 3.03
C ALA A 121 -7.36 -2.43 3.78
N HIS A 122 -7.21 -3.71 4.11
CA HIS A 122 -8.22 -4.45 4.88
C HIS A 122 -8.45 -3.83 6.26
N LEU A 123 -7.39 -3.55 7.02
CA LEU A 123 -7.50 -2.96 8.36
C LEU A 123 -7.97 -1.50 8.33
N ALA A 124 -7.60 -0.75 7.29
CA ALA A 124 -8.06 0.62 7.09
C ALA A 124 -9.58 0.68 6.90
N VAL A 125 -10.13 -0.15 6.00
CA VAL A 125 -11.58 -0.21 5.75
C VAL A 125 -12.33 -0.63 7.01
N LEU A 126 -11.84 -1.64 7.74
CA LEU A 126 -12.44 -2.03 9.02
C LEU A 126 -12.44 -0.91 10.07
N ALA A 127 -11.48 0.01 10.00
CA ALA A 127 -11.41 1.19 10.86
C ALA A 127 -12.19 2.40 10.31
N GLY A 128 -12.85 2.29 9.15
CA GLY A 128 -13.57 3.39 8.51
C GLY A 128 -12.66 4.37 7.76
N ILE A 129 -11.47 3.95 7.33
CA ILE A 129 -10.53 4.76 6.56
C ILE A 129 -10.55 4.28 5.10
N HIS A 130 -10.94 5.17 4.18
CA HIS A 130 -11.17 4.85 2.77
C HIS A 130 -10.16 5.47 1.79
N VAL A 131 -9.10 6.12 2.29
CA VAL A 131 -8.00 6.66 1.48
C VAL A 131 -6.69 6.13 2.02
N PHE A 132 -5.86 5.60 1.13
CA PHE A 132 -4.61 4.95 1.46
C PHE A 132 -3.49 5.38 0.51
N ALA A 133 -2.31 5.71 1.04
CA ALA A 133 -1.11 5.99 0.26
C ALA A 133 -0.07 4.88 0.45
N THR A 134 0.43 4.38 -0.68
CA THR A 134 1.55 3.41 -0.71
C THR A 134 2.57 3.81 -1.77
N GLY A 135 3.75 3.24 -1.74
CA GLY A 135 4.75 3.45 -2.78
C GLY A 135 4.30 2.85 -4.12
N GLY A 136 3.93 1.58 -4.12
CA GLY A 136 3.48 0.86 -5.33
C GLY A 136 2.85 -0.47 -4.99
N LEU A 137 1.94 -0.90 -5.84
CA LEU A 137 1.18 -2.13 -5.68
C LEU A 137 2.05 -3.37 -5.91
N GLY A 138 1.66 -4.47 -5.28
CA GLY A 138 1.95 -5.79 -5.77
C GLY A 138 1.06 -6.11 -6.98
N GLY A 139 1.44 -7.12 -7.73
CA GLY A 139 0.73 -7.51 -8.96
C GLY A 139 1.08 -8.92 -9.37
N VAL A 140 0.97 -9.22 -10.65
CA VAL A 140 1.34 -10.49 -11.25
C VAL A 140 2.86 -10.59 -11.36
N HIS A 141 3.45 -11.65 -10.82
CA HIS A 141 4.88 -11.89 -10.95
C HIS A 141 5.25 -12.36 -12.36
N ARG A 142 6.46 -12.02 -12.80
CA ARG A 142 6.98 -12.55 -14.08
C ARG A 142 7.06 -14.06 -14.02
N GLY A 143 6.50 -14.74 -15.02
CA GLY A 143 6.36 -16.20 -15.03
C GLY A 143 5.17 -16.74 -14.22
N ALA A 144 4.23 -15.90 -13.85
CA ALA A 144 3.02 -16.32 -13.14
C ALA A 144 2.14 -17.29 -13.93
N ASN A 145 2.24 -17.31 -15.26
CA ASN A 145 1.60 -18.31 -16.11
C ASN A 145 2.04 -19.76 -15.80
N GLU A 146 3.18 -19.95 -15.15
CA GLU A 146 3.67 -21.26 -14.71
C GLU A 146 3.56 -21.45 -13.19
N SER A 147 3.85 -20.37 -12.43
CA SER A 147 3.93 -20.42 -10.97
C SER A 147 2.63 -20.03 -10.26
N PHE A 148 1.70 -19.35 -10.94
CA PHE A 148 0.51 -18.71 -10.37
C PHE A 148 0.85 -17.70 -9.25
N ASP A 149 2.08 -17.14 -9.26
CA ASP A 149 2.53 -16.20 -8.24
C ASP A 149 1.94 -14.81 -8.51
N GLU A 150 0.86 -14.48 -7.82
CA GLU A 150 0.20 -13.19 -7.82
C GLU A 150 0.19 -12.60 -6.41
N SER A 151 0.29 -11.28 -6.30
CA SER A 151 0.18 -10.59 -5.03
C SER A 151 -1.24 -10.69 -4.46
N ALA A 152 -1.35 -10.93 -3.16
CA ALA A 152 -2.61 -10.83 -2.45
C ALA A 152 -3.23 -9.42 -2.50
N ASP A 153 -2.48 -8.39 -2.90
CA ASP A 153 -2.98 -7.04 -3.09
C ASP A 153 -4.13 -7.03 -4.12
N LEU A 154 -4.01 -7.82 -5.20
CA LEU A 154 -5.01 -7.88 -6.27
C LEU A 154 -6.37 -8.38 -5.75
N THR A 155 -6.37 -9.51 -5.05
CA THR A 155 -7.60 -10.08 -4.48
C THR A 155 -8.15 -9.28 -3.32
N ALA A 156 -7.30 -8.69 -2.47
CA ALA A 156 -7.77 -7.84 -1.39
C ALA A 156 -8.45 -6.57 -1.92
N LEU A 157 -7.86 -5.91 -2.92
CA LEU A 157 -8.41 -4.69 -3.49
C LEU A 157 -9.67 -4.92 -4.34
N SER A 158 -9.95 -6.15 -4.74
CA SER A 158 -11.20 -6.49 -5.45
C SER A 158 -12.44 -6.56 -4.54
N ASP A 159 -12.28 -6.47 -3.22
CA ASP A 159 -13.37 -6.60 -2.24
C ASP A 159 -13.25 -5.55 -1.11
N LEU A 160 -12.75 -4.37 -1.43
CA LEU A 160 -12.56 -3.30 -0.44
C LEU A 160 -12.94 -1.93 -1.02
N ASP A 161 -13.79 -1.21 -0.30
CA ASP A 161 -14.09 0.21 -0.59
C ASP A 161 -12.94 1.09 -0.11
N ILE A 162 -11.92 1.21 -0.96
CA ILE A 162 -10.74 2.02 -0.66
C ILE A 162 -10.18 2.68 -1.91
N THR A 163 -9.71 3.92 -1.77
CA THR A 163 -8.96 4.62 -2.82
C THR A 163 -7.47 4.53 -2.49
N VAL A 164 -6.68 3.94 -3.38
CA VAL A 164 -5.25 3.71 -3.19
C VAL A 164 -4.44 4.59 -4.12
N VAL A 165 -3.65 5.49 -3.56
CA VAL A 165 -2.69 6.32 -4.31
C VAL A 165 -1.33 5.63 -4.33
N CYS A 166 -0.80 5.36 -5.53
CA CYS A 166 0.45 4.64 -5.73
C CYS A 166 1.17 5.09 -7.00
N ALA A 167 2.45 4.79 -7.14
CA ALA A 167 3.20 5.00 -8.39
C ALA A 167 3.06 3.79 -9.34
N GLY A 168 1.86 3.23 -9.45
CA GLY A 168 1.59 2.04 -10.24
C GLY A 168 2.05 0.76 -9.57
N VAL A 169 2.40 -0.24 -10.38
CA VAL A 169 2.90 -1.55 -9.95
C VAL A 169 4.42 -1.51 -9.84
N LYS A 170 4.96 -2.17 -8.82
CA LYS A 170 6.43 -2.28 -8.68
C LYS A 170 7.04 -2.84 -9.96
N SER A 171 8.02 -2.15 -10.52
CA SER A 171 8.61 -2.43 -11.86
C SER A 171 9.24 -3.82 -12.03
N ILE A 172 9.47 -4.51 -10.92
CA ILE A 172 9.94 -5.91 -10.89
C ILE A 172 8.88 -6.91 -11.34
N LEU A 173 7.61 -6.50 -11.37
CA LEU A 173 6.45 -7.32 -11.70
C LEU A 173 6.11 -7.26 -13.20
N ASP A 174 5.17 -8.08 -13.63
CA ASP A 174 4.59 -8.02 -14.97
C ASP A 174 3.47 -6.97 -14.98
N VAL A 175 3.80 -5.80 -15.47
CA VAL A 175 2.86 -4.66 -15.48
C VAL A 175 1.67 -4.95 -16.39
N GLY A 176 1.90 -5.48 -17.59
CA GLY A 176 0.82 -5.78 -18.54
C GLY A 176 -0.15 -6.81 -17.98
N ALA A 177 0.35 -7.94 -17.51
CA ALA A 177 -0.48 -8.98 -16.88
C ALA A 177 -1.21 -8.45 -15.63
N THR A 178 -0.59 -7.52 -14.89
CA THR A 178 -1.25 -6.89 -13.73
C THR A 178 -2.39 -5.99 -14.14
N LEU A 179 -2.27 -5.20 -15.20
CA LEU A 179 -3.35 -4.35 -15.71
C LEU A 179 -4.56 -5.20 -16.15
N GLU A 180 -4.33 -6.28 -16.90
CA GLU A 180 -5.37 -7.25 -17.28
C GLU A 180 -6.05 -7.89 -16.06
N ARG A 181 -5.25 -8.14 -15.01
CA ARG A 181 -5.78 -8.72 -13.78
C ARG A 181 -6.62 -7.72 -12.99
N LEU A 182 -6.24 -6.44 -12.95
CA LEU A 182 -7.03 -5.37 -12.34
C LEU A 182 -8.38 -5.21 -13.04
N GLU A 183 -8.40 -5.25 -14.37
CA GLU A 183 -9.65 -5.22 -15.16
C GLU A 183 -10.56 -6.41 -14.82
N THR A 184 -10.01 -7.64 -14.86
CA THR A 184 -10.74 -8.87 -14.51
C THR A 184 -11.37 -8.81 -13.13
N LEU A 185 -10.70 -8.15 -12.17
CA LEU A 185 -11.14 -7.99 -10.80
C LEU A 185 -12.04 -6.75 -10.58
N ALA A 186 -12.42 -6.05 -11.65
CA ALA A 186 -13.24 -4.84 -11.64
C ALA A 186 -12.69 -3.72 -10.74
N ILE A 187 -11.37 -3.67 -10.55
CA ILE A 187 -10.70 -2.62 -9.78
C ILE A 187 -10.60 -1.36 -10.64
N GLY A 188 -11.18 -0.25 -10.18
CA GLY A 188 -11.13 1.03 -10.89
C GLY A 188 -9.70 1.58 -10.98
N LEU A 189 -9.34 2.17 -12.12
CA LEU A 189 -8.01 2.72 -12.37
C LEU A 189 -8.09 4.09 -13.05
N VAL A 190 -7.41 5.08 -12.48
CA VAL A 190 -7.24 6.40 -13.08
C VAL A 190 -5.79 6.86 -12.96
N GLY A 191 -5.30 7.61 -13.96
CA GLY A 191 -3.99 8.25 -13.92
C GLY A 191 -4.08 9.68 -13.45
N TYR A 192 -3.28 10.06 -12.48
CA TYR A 192 -3.20 11.45 -12.03
C TYR A 192 -2.31 12.26 -12.97
N LYS A 193 -2.96 13.14 -13.77
CA LYS A 193 -2.32 13.99 -14.79
C LYS A 193 -1.56 13.20 -15.88
N THR A 194 -1.95 11.96 -16.12
CA THR A 194 -1.31 11.10 -17.11
C THR A 194 -2.28 10.06 -17.66
N THR A 195 -2.06 9.65 -18.91
CA THR A 195 -2.66 8.48 -19.55
C THR A 195 -1.65 7.33 -19.69
N HIS A 196 -0.40 7.52 -19.25
CA HIS A 196 0.59 6.45 -19.17
C HIS A 196 0.57 5.84 -17.77
N PHE A 197 0.54 4.50 -17.70
CA PHE A 197 0.61 3.83 -16.41
C PHE A 197 2.05 3.87 -15.87
N PRO A 198 2.27 4.42 -14.66
CA PRO A 198 3.63 4.52 -14.13
C PRO A 198 4.21 3.16 -13.75
N GLY A 199 5.50 3.02 -13.96
CA GLY A 199 6.27 1.80 -13.66
C GLY A 199 7.11 1.93 -12.38
N PHE A 200 6.55 2.48 -11.31
CA PHE A 200 7.21 2.71 -10.03
C PHE A 200 8.39 3.68 -10.12
N TYR A 201 9.57 3.21 -10.52
CA TYR A 201 10.75 4.06 -10.72
C TYR A 201 10.72 4.86 -12.03
N LEU A 202 9.76 4.57 -12.90
CA LEU A 202 9.57 5.21 -14.20
C LEU A 202 8.20 5.87 -14.27
N THR A 203 8.13 7.01 -14.95
CA THR A 203 6.86 7.74 -15.19
C THR A 203 5.94 6.99 -16.15
N ASP A 204 6.52 6.17 -17.02
CA ASP A 204 5.82 5.39 -18.04
C ASP A 204 6.35 3.96 -18.06
N SER A 205 5.49 2.98 -17.83
CA SER A 205 5.80 1.55 -17.90
C SER A 205 5.77 0.98 -19.33
N GLY A 206 5.37 1.77 -20.31
CA GLY A 206 5.08 1.35 -21.68
C GLY A 206 3.61 0.94 -21.92
N PHE A 207 2.75 1.08 -20.90
CA PHE A 207 1.32 0.80 -20.99
C PHE A 207 0.49 2.07 -20.76
N THR A 208 -0.64 2.16 -21.44
CA THR A 208 -1.61 3.27 -21.31
C THR A 208 -2.78 2.87 -20.41
N ILE A 209 -3.43 3.88 -19.85
CA ILE A 209 -4.69 3.76 -19.09
C ILE A 209 -5.73 4.69 -19.71
N GLU A 210 -7.00 4.29 -19.62
CA GLU A 210 -8.09 4.97 -20.35
C GLU A 210 -8.48 6.30 -19.72
N HIS A 211 -8.39 6.40 -18.38
CA HIS A 211 -8.95 7.52 -17.64
C HIS A 211 -7.86 8.37 -16.98
N GLN A 212 -7.83 9.65 -17.30
CA GLN A 212 -6.99 10.66 -16.65
C GLN A 212 -7.86 11.56 -15.77
N VAL A 213 -7.30 11.92 -14.62
CA VAL A 213 -7.84 12.95 -13.71
C VAL A 213 -6.76 14.00 -13.42
N ASN A 214 -7.17 15.23 -13.13
CA ASN A 214 -6.23 16.35 -13.02
C ASN A 214 -6.20 16.99 -11.63
N SER A 215 -7.13 16.63 -10.75
CA SER A 215 -7.22 17.17 -9.40
C SER A 215 -7.75 16.18 -8.37
N ALA A 216 -7.54 16.46 -7.09
CA ALA A 216 -8.11 15.69 -5.99
C ALA A 216 -9.64 15.79 -5.95
N GLU A 217 -10.20 16.91 -6.38
CA GLU A 217 -11.65 17.14 -6.48
C GLU A 217 -12.29 16.22 -7.54
N GLU A 218 -11.65 16.02 -8.70
CA GLU A 218 -12.11 15.07 -9.72
C GLU A 218 -12.15 13.66 -9.15
N ILE A 219 -11.11 13.25 -8.39
CA ILE A 219 -11.07 11.94 -7.74
C ILE A 219 -12.19 11.83 -6.69
N ALA A 220 -12.42 12.87 -5.90
CA ALA A 220 -13.51 12.89 -4.93
C ALA A 220 -14.89 12.76 -5.61
N GLN A 221 -15.09 13.34 -6.80
CA GLN A 221 -16.33 13.15 -7.56
C GLN A 221 -16.47 11.69 -8.06
N ILE A 222 -15.39 11.06 -8.48
CA ILE A 222 -15.40 9.64 -8.86
C ILE A 222 -15.78 8.78 -7.65
N ILE A 223 -15.21 9.03 -6.47
CA ILE A 223 -15.55 8.31 -5.24
C ILE A 223 -17.05 8.46 -4.92
N LYS A 224 -17.59 9.69 -4.96
CA LYS A 224 -19.03 9.94 -4.77
C LYS A 224 -19.91 9.23 -5.80
N ALA A 225 -19.49 9.20 -7.08
CA ALA A 225 -20.21 8.48 -8.14
C ALA A 225 -20.18 6.96 -7.92
N ARG A 226 -19.06 6.39 -7.47
CA ARG A 226 -18.94 4.96 -7.15
C ARG A 226 -19.93 4.54 -6.06
N ILE A 227 -20.02 5.32 -4.98
CA ILE A 227 -20.99 5.10 -3.90
C ILE A 227 -22.44 5.15 -4.45
N ALA A 228 -22.76 6.15 -5.26
CA ALA A 228 -24.11 6.29 -5.84
C ALA A 228 -24.47 5.15 -6.81
N LEU A 229 -23.49 4.65 -7.54
CA LEU A 229 -23.65 3.53 -8.51
C LEU A 229 -23.47 2.15 -7.85
N LYS A 230 -23.10 2.09 -6.55
CA LYS A 230 -22.79 0.86 -5.80
C LYS A 230 -21.67 0.03 -6.45
N THR A 231 -20.65 0.70 -6.96
CA THR A 231 -19.41 0.12 -7.50
C THR A 231 -18.22 0.33 -6.56
N ASP A 232 -18.48 0.81 -5.36
CA ASP A 232 -17.52 1.05 -4.29
C ASP A 232 -17.06 -0.22 -3.56
N VAL A 233 -17.63 -1.36 -3.89
CA VAL A 233 -17.20 -2.68 -3.36
C VAL A 233 -15.80 -3.11 -3.83
N HIS A 234 -15.27 -2.52 -4.88
CA HIS A 234 -13.92 -2.72 -5.39
C HIS A 234 -13.07 -1.47 -5.14
N ALA A 235 -11.76 -1.57 -5.06
CA ALA A 235 -10.89 -0.41 -4.87
C ALA A 235 -10.89 0.54 -6.10
N LEU A 236 -10.50 1.79 -5.86
CA LEU A 236 -10.07 2.74 -6.89
C LEU A 236 -8.56 2.96 -6.78
N ILE A 237 -7.82 2.65 -7.82
CA ILE A 237 -6.39 2.94 -7.91
C ILE A 237 -6.20 4.29 -8.59
N VAL A 238 -5.44 5.17 -7.93
CA VAL A 238 -4.97 6.44 -8.46
C VAL A 238 -3.48 6.30 -8.73
N ALA A 239 -3.13 6.15 -10.00
CA ALA A 239 -1.75 6.01 -10.44
C ALA A 239 -1.09 7.39 -10.56
N ASN A 240 -0.19 7.70 -9.64
CA ASN A 240 0.53 8.97 -9.53
C ASN A 240 1.99 8.78 -9.92
N PRO A 241 2.42 9.26 -11.11
CA PRO A 241 3.78 9.06 -11.56
C PRO A 241 4.78 9.82 -10.68
N VAL A 242 5.98 9.24 -10.52
CA VAL A 242 7.09 9.88 -9.82
C VAL A 242 7.51 11.16 -10.54
N ALA A 243 7.85 12.20 -9.76
CA ALA A 243 8.23 13.50 -10.34
C ALA A 243 9.58 13.46 -11.08
N LYS A 244 10.51 12.62 -10.62
CA LYS A 244 11.82 12.40 -11.22
C LYS A 244 12.10 10.92 -11.31
N GLU A 245 12.05 10.37 -12.51
CA GLU A 245 12.31 8.97 -12.77
C GLU A 245 13.79 8.60 -12.80
N MET A 246 14.09 7.31 -12.68
CA MET A 246 15.41 6.75 -12.99
C MET A 246 15.67 6.78 -14.51
N ASP A 247 16.96 6.77 -14.91
CA ASP A 247 17.30 6.49 -16.30
C ASP A 247 16.77 5.11 -16.73
N ARG A 248 15.97 5.09 -17.80
CA ARG A 248 15.29 3.89 -18.29
C ARG A 248 16.28 2.78 -18.66
N THR A 249 17.38 3.11 -19.33
CA THR A 249 18.38 2.13 -19.75
C THR A 249 19.05 1.47 -18.55
N ARG A 250 19.37 2.30 -17.54
CA ARG A 250 19.93 1.82 -16.27
C ARG A 250 18.94 0.96 -15.50
N HIS A 251 17.67 1.41 -15.40
CA HIS A 251 16.58 0.65 -14.77
C HIS A 251 16.45 -0.74 -15.39
N ASP A 252 16.36 -0.84 -16.72
CA ASP A 252 16.14 -2.10 -17.44
C ASP A 252 17.35 -3.05 -17.27
N ALA A 253 18.55 -2.52 -17.26
CA ALA A 253 19.77 -3.30 -17.00
C ALA A 253 19.79 -3.88 -15.58
N ILE A 254 19.44 -3.07 -14.58
CA ILE A 254 19.34 -3.50 -13.17
C ILE A 254 18.24 -4.54 -13.00
N LEU A 255 17.06 -4.32 -13.57
CA LEU A 255 15.96 -5.29 -13.53
C LEU A 255 16.37 -6.63 -14.11
N LYS A 256 16.99 -6.64 -15.30
CA LYS A 256 17.46 -7.83 -15.96
C LYS A 256 18.48 -8.60 -15.11
N SER A 257 19.47 -7.92 -14.55
CA SER A 257 20.48 -8.56 -13.68
C SER A 257 19.89 -9.07 -12.37
N GLY A 258 18.95 -8.34 -11.76
CA GLY A 258 18.28 -8.74 -10.54
C GLY A 258 17.42 -9.99 -10.72
N LEU A 259 16.64 -10.06 -11.80
CA LEU A 259 15.82 -11.24 -12.13
C LEU A 259 16.70 -12.47 -12.37
N ALA A 260 17.81 -12.32 -13.10
CA ALA A 260 18.78 -13.41 -13.32
C ALA A 260 19.40 -13.88 -12.00
N GLY A 261 19.79 -12.95 -11.11
CA GLY A 261 20.33 -13.29 -9.79
C GLY A 261 19.32 -13.99 -8.88
N ALA A 262 18.06 -13.56 -8.88
CA ALA A 262 16.99 -14.23 -8.14
C ALA A 262 16.81 -15.68 -8.60
N ALA A 263 16.75 -15.90 -9.91
CA ALA A 263 16.61 -17.23 -10.50
C ALA A 263 17.80 -18.13 -10.15
N GLN A 264 19.04 -17.64 -10.27
CA GLN A 264 20.26 -18.39 -9.91
C GLN A 264 20.32 -18.76 -8.43
N SER A 265 19.79 -17.89 -7.56
CA SER A 265 19.75 -18.10 -6.10
C SER A 265 18.52 -18.89 -5.63
N GLY A 266 17.64 -19.32 -6.52
CA GLY A 266 16.42 -20.05 -6.18
C GLY A 266 15.44 -19.23 -5.33
N ILE A 267 15.45 -17.90 -5.45
CA ILE A 267 14.57 -17.00 -4.69
C ILE A 267 13.20 -16.98 -5.37
N ILE A 268 12.15 -17.35 -4.61
CA ILE A 268 10.78 -17.49 -5.10
C ILE A 268 9.77 -16.83 -4.15
N GLY A 269 8.55 -16.57 -4.62
CA GLY A 269 7.41 -16.12 -3.84
C GLY A 269 7.68 -14.78 -3.12
N LYS A 270 7.24 -14.65 -1.88
CA LYS A 270 7.33 -13.40 -1.10
C LYS A 270 8.76 -12.86 -0.87
N ALA A 271 9.79 -13.67 -1.10
CA ALA A 271 11.18 -13.25 -0.97
C ALA A 271 11.72 -12.51 -2.21
N VAL A 272 11.08 -12.64 -3.37
CA VAL A 272 11.52 -12.01 -4.63
C VAL A 272 11.50 -10.48 -4.53
N THR A 273 10.41 -9.89 -4.02
CA THR A 273 10.27 -8.43 -3.92
C THR A 273 11.36 -7.79 -3.04
N PRO A 274 11.61 -8.23 -1.80
CA PRO A 274 12.69 -7.67 -0.98
C PRO A 274 14.07 -7.81 -1.63
N TYR A 275 14.36 -8.98 -2.21
CA TYR A 275 15.62 -9.24 -2.92
C TYR A 275 15.84 -8.26 -4.07
N LEU A 276 14.84 -8.07 -4.94
CA LEU A 276 14.96 -7.18 -6.08
C LEU A 276 15.05 -5.71 -5.68
N LEU A 277 14.34 -5.28 -4.65
CA LEU A 277 14.46 -3.91 -4.11
C LEU A 277 15.88 -3.65 -3.58
N GLU A 278 16.47 -4.59 -2.85
CA GLU A 278 17.86 -4.51 -2.37
C GLU A 278 18.85 -4.50 -3.54
N HIS A 279 18.62 -5.37 -4.55
CA HIS A 279 19.42 -5.39 -5.77
C HIS A 279 19.37 -4.03 -6.50
N PHE A 280 18.17 -3.45 -6.66
CA PHE A 280 18.01 -2.10 -7.22
C PHE A 280 18.77 -1.04 -6.42
N HIS A 281 18.64 -1.09 -5.09
CA HIS A 281 19.32 -0.14 -4.21
C HIS A 281 20.84 -0.19 -4.40
N THR A 282 21.42 -1.38 -4.36
CA THR A 282 22.87 -1.58 -4.49
C THR A 282 23.36 -1.25 -5.91
N ALA A 283 22.70 -1.77 -6.94
CA ALA A 283 23.12 -1.59 -8.32
C ALA A 283 22.88 -0.18 -8.88
N SER A 284 22.02 0.63 -8.23
CA SER A 284 21.76 2.02 -8.60
C SER A 284 22.56 3.02 -7.77
N ASP A 285 23.50 2.59 -6.92
CA ASP A 285 24.23 3.47 -5.99
C ASP A 285 23.28 4.32 -5.12
N GLY A 286 22.17 3.74 -4.69
CA GLY A 286 21.13 4.37 -3.85
C GLY A 286 20.18 5.31 -4.58
N GLU A 287 20.24 5.44 -5.91
CA GLU A 287 19.30 6.24 -6.68
C GLU A 287 17.86 5.74 -6.53
N SER A 288 17.63 4.42 -6.64
CA SER A 288 16.32 3.81 -6.48
C SER A 288 15.71 4.07 -5.11
N LEU A 289 16.53 4.13 -4.05
CA LEU A 289 16.06 4.47 -2.71
C LEU A 289 15.55 5.91 -2.65
N LYS A 290 16.27 6.87 -3.25
CA LYS A 290 15.84 8.27 -3.30
C LYS A 290 14.52 8.41 -4.04
N VAL A 291 14.39 7.73 -5.19
CA VAL A 291 13.16 7.72 -5.98
C VAL A 291 12.01 7.10 -5.18
N ASN A 292 12.22 5.98 -4.49
CA ASN A 292 11.21 5.34 -3.64
C ASN A 292 10.72 6.26 -2.51
N ILE A 293 11.62 7.01 -1.88
CA ILE A 293 11.26 8.00 -0.85
C ILE A 293 10.41 9.13 -1.45
N GLU A 294 10.78 9.67 -2.61
CA GLU A 294 9.99 10.71 -3.27
C GLU A 294 8.60 10.20 -3.73
N ILE A 295 8.50 8.95 -4.17
CA ILE A 295 7.24 8.30 -4.50
C ILE A 295 6.29 8.32 -3.30
N ILE A 296 6.70 7.79 -2.14
CA ILE A 296 5.79 7.69 -0.99
C ILE A 296 5.42 9.08 -0.45
N LYS A 297 6.31 10.06 -0.49
CA LYS A 297 6.01 11.44 -0.12
C LYS A 297 4.94 12.05 -1.04
N SER A 298 5.13 11.95 -2.34
CA SER A 298 4.21 12.48 -3.35
C SER A 298 2.82 11.80 -3.25
N ASN A 299 2.80 10.47 -3.11
CA ASN A 299 1.56 9.72 -2.98
C ASN A 299 0.81 10.09 -1.68
N SER A 300 1.53 10.30 -0.60
CA SER A 300 0.94 10.69 0.69
C SER A 300 0.36 12.10 0.66
N ALA A 301 1.02 13.04 -0.01
CA ALA A 301 0.50 14.38 -0.24
C ALA A 301 -0.81 14.34 -1.04
N LEU A 302 -0.82 13.64 -2.18
CA LEU A 302 -2.00 13.51 -3.02
C LEU A 302 -3.14 12.78 -2.29
N ALA A 303 -2.84 11.72 -1.55
CA ALA A 303 -3.85 11.00 -0.76
C ALA A 303 -4.49 11.90 0.31
N ALA A 304 -3.71 12.77 0.95
CA ALA A 304 -4.24 13.73 1.90
C ALA A 304 -5.15 14.77 1.22
N ASP A 305 -4.74 15.30 0.06
CA ASP A 305 -5.58 16.21 -0.73
C ASP A 305 -6.91 15.55 -1.14
N ILE A 306 -6.87 14.26 -1.56
CA ILE A 306 -8.07 13.48 -1.88
C ILE A 306 -8.96 13.31 -0.65
N ALA A 307 -8.40 12.90 0.49
CA ALA A 307 -9.16 12.70 1.72
C ALA A 307 -9.85 14.00 2.17
N VAL A 308 -9.17 15.14 2.05
CA VAL A 308 -9.74 16.48 2.34
C VAL A 308 -10.83 16.84 1.33
N ALA A 309 -10.67 16.52 0.04
CA ALA A 309 -11.68 16.80 -0.98
C ALA A 309 -12.94 15.94 -0.82
N VAL A 310 -12.80 14.70 -0.34
CA VAL A 310 -13.93 13.80 -0.06
C VAL A 310 -14.74 14.27 1.15
N ALA A 311 -14.08 14.84 2.17
CA ALA A 311 -14.72 15.31 3.41
C ALA A 311 -15.50 16.63 3.24
N LYS A 312 -15.33 17.33 2.11
CA LYS A 312 -16.11 18.53 1.74
C LYS A 312 -17.46 18.15 1.10
#